data_8b377818447ad8676638d4c392d52091
#
_entry.id   8b377818447ad8676638d4c392d52091
#
_cell.length_a   1.000
_cell.length_b   1.000
_cell.length_c   1.000
_cell.angle_alpha   90.00
_cell.angle_beta   90.00
_cell.angle_gamma   90.00
#
_symmetry.space_group_name_H-M   'P 1'
#
loop_
_entity.id
_entity.type
_entity.pdbx_description
1 polymer ?
#
loop_
_entity_poly.entity_id
_entity_poly.type
_entity_poly.pdbx_seq_one_letter_code
_entity_poly.pdbx_strand_id
1 'polypeptide(L)'
;IIVVARRFVRQNGDLFMKRTKLKDRKLPDYTRGEEIFNMVSHIVGGAFGIAALATCVVRAFIHGGAYEVVSAFIYGFSMILLYTMSSVYHGLKPEAAKKVMQVIDHCTVFILIAGTYTPVALCSLRRASTALGWTVFGIVWGVSALGITLNAIDLKKYSVFSIICYL
;
A
#
# COMPACT_ATOMS: atom_id res chain seq x y z
N ILE A 1 -21.36 38.14 -6.31
CA ILE A 1 -20.33 37.16 -6.73
C ILE A 1 -19.46 36.75 -5.53
N ILE A 2 -18.86 37.67 -4.77
CA ILE A 2 -17.96 37.37 -3.63
C ILE A 2 -18.69 36.60 -2.51
N VAL A 3 -19.94 36.94 -2.19
CA VAL A 3 -20.75 36.28 -1.16
C VAL A 3 -21.11 34.83 -1.56
N VAL A 4 -21.42 34.61 -2.84
CA VAL A 4 -21.71 33.29 -3.41
C VAL A 4 -20.46 32.42 -3.43
N ALA A 5 -19.31 32.99 -3.84
CA ALA A 5 -18.03 32.29 -3.81
C ALA A 5 -17.60 31.91 -2.38
N ARG A 6 -17.78 32.80 -1.41
CA ARG A 6 -17.50 32.48 0.01
C ARG A 6 -18.44 31.40 0.57
N ARG A 7 -19.71 31.41 0.18
CA ARG A 7 -20.66 30.36 0.59
C ARG A 7 -20.34 29.01 -0.05
N PHE A 8 -19.95 29.02 -1.34
CA PHE A 8 -19.51 27.82 -2.05
C PHE A 8 -18.21 27.24 -1.46
N VAL A 9 -17.21 28.10 -1.19
CA VAL A 9 -15.95 27.69 -0.54
C VAL A 9 -16.18 27.20 0.89
N ARG A 10 -17.07 27.83 1.67
CA ARG A 10 -17.40 27.40 3.02
C ARG A 10 -18.16 26.07 3.03
N GLN A 11 -19.14 25.91 2.15
CA GLN A 11 -19.94 24.68 2.02
C GLN A 11 -19.12 23.51 1.51
N ASN A 12 -18.21 23.75 0.54
CA ASN A 12 -17.29 22.75 0.05
C ASN A 12 -16.08 22.56 1.00
N GLY A 13 -15.64 23.59 1.68
CA GLY A 13 -14.59 23.53 2.70
C GLY A 13 -14.97 22.59 3.86
N ASP A 14 -16.21 22.71 4.35
CA ASP A 14 -16.72 21.82 5.39
C ASP A 14 -16.88 20.37 4.89
N LEU A 15 -17.24 20.18 3.61
CA LEU A 15 -17.30 18.87 2.96
C LEU A 15 -15.90 18.27 2.78
N PHE A 16 -14.89 19.11 2.46
CA PHE A 16 -13.49 18.71 2.33
C PHE A 16 -12.81 18.41 3.65
N MET A 17 -13.25 19.04 4.75
CA MET A 17 -12.63 18.91 6.07
C MET A 17 -13.23 17.78 6.92
N LYS A 18 -14.43 17.29 6.60
CA LYS A 18 -15.10 16.27 7.41
C LYS A 18 -14.59 14.87 7.06
N ARG A 19 -13.76 14.32 7.95
CA ARG A 19 -13.31 12.92 7.88
C ARG A 19 -14.51 11.97 7.96
N THR A 20 -14.56 10.98 7.07
CA THR A 20 -15.56 9.91 7.15
C THR A 20 -15.30 9.04 8.38
N LYS A 21 -16.22 9.06 9.34
CA LYS A 21 -16.11 8.23 10.56
C LYS A 21 -16.16 6.74 10.17
N LEU A 22 -15.47 5.90 10.92
CA LEU A 22 -15.42 4.46 10.67
C LEU A 22 -16.81 3.81 10.55
N LYS A 23 -17.76 4.23 11.40
CA LYS A 23 -19.15 3.75 11.37
C LYS A 23 -19.89 4.09 10.07
N ASP A 24 -19.55 5.21 9.45
CA ASP A 24 -20.21 5.74 8.25
C ASP A 24 -19.54 5.24 6.95
N ARG A 25 -18.45 4.49 7.06
CA ARG A 25 -17.77 3.88 5.90
C ARG A 25 -18.62 2.72 5.37
N LYS A 26 -18.80 2.69 4.06
CA LYS A 26 -19.43 1.58 3.36
C LYS A 26 -18.35 0.65 2.84
N LEU A 27 -18.49 -0.63 3.13
CA LEU A 27 -17.69 -1.68 2.52
C LEU A 27 -18.15 -1.89 1.07
N PRO A 28 -17.27 -2.38 0.16
CA PRO A 28 -17.68 -2.86 -1.15
C PRO A 28 -18.67 -4.01 -1.01
N ASP A 29 -19.59 -4.09 -1.95
CA ASP A 29 -20.66 -5.11 -1.94
C ASP A 29 -20.19 -6.36 -2.69
N TYR A 30 -19.28 -7.10 -2.06
CA TYR A 30 -18.79 -8.37 -2.58
C TYR A 30 -19.73 -9.51 -2.26
N THR A 31 -19.96 -10.38 -3.23
CA THR A 31 -20.60 -11.66 -2.99
C THR A 31 -19.70 -12.56 -2.15
N ARG A 32 -20.31 -13.56 -1.48
CA ARG A 32 -19.55 -14.55 -0.70
C ARG A 32 -18.51 -15.29 -1.55
N GLY A 33 -18.80 -15.56 -2.82
CA GLY A 33 -17.89 -16.20 -3.75
C GLY A 33 -16.65 -15.33 -4.04
N GLU A 34 -16.85 -14.04 -4.29
CA GLU A 34 -15.77 -13.07 -4.52
C GLU A 34 -14.87 -12.93 -3.29
N GLU A 35 -15.46 -12.85 -2.09
CA GLU A 35 -14.68 -12.79 -0.84
C GLU A 35 -13.81 -14.03 -0.66
N ILE A 36 -14.36 -15.24 -0.88
CA ILE A 36 -13.61 -16.49 -0.78
C ILE A 36 -12.51 -16.56 -1.84
N PHE A 37 -12.83 -16.19 -3.08
CA PHE A 37 -11.84 -16.17 -4.16
C PHE A 37 -10.68 -15.22 -3.87
N ASN A 38 -10.98 -14.00 -3.43
CA ASN A 38 -9.97 -13.02 -3.06
C ASN A 38 -9.11 -13.52 -1.88
N MET A 39 -9.75 -14.05 -0.83
CA MET A 39 -9.02 -14.60 0.31
C MET A 39 -8.07 -15.73 -0.12
N VAL A 40 -8.55 -16.70 -0.89
CA VAL A 40 -7.76 -17.88 -1.29
C VAL A 40 -6.63 -17.47 -2.24
N SER A 41 -6.91 -16.60 -3.23
CA SER A 41 -5.89 -16.13 -4.16
C SER A 41 -4.77 -15.36 -3.44
N HIS A 42 -5.09 -14.57 -2.41
CA HIS A 42 -4.09 -13.88 -1.61
C HIS A 42 -3.32 -14.82 -0.66
N ILE A 43 -3.94 -15.88 -0.13
CA ILE A 43 -3.20 -16.93 0.60
C ILE A 43 -2.15 -17.58 -0.31
N VAL A 44 -2.54 -17.94 -1.54
CA VAL A 44 -1.60 -18.48 -2.55
C VAL A 44 -0.51 -17.46 -2.88
N GLY A 45 -0.87 -16.18 -3.08
CA GLY A 45 0.08 -15.10 -3.28
C GLY A 45 1.07 -14.95 -2.12
N GLY A 46 0.60 -15.10 -0.87
CA GLY A 46 1.43 -15.11 0.32
C GLY A 46 2.46 -16.24 0.33
N ALA A 47 2.05 -17.45 -0.07
CA ALA A 47 2.96 -18.58 -0.22
C ALA A 47 4.06 -18.32 -1.28
N PHE A 48 3.69 -17.73 -2.42
CA PHE A 48 4.67 -17.25 -3.41
C PHE A 48 5.58 -16.16 -2.84
N GLY A 49 5.06 -15.25 -2.02
CA GLY A 49 5.84 -14.23 -1.33
C GLY A 49 6.91 -14.82 -0.41
N ILE A 50 6.58 -15.88 0.33
CA ILE A 50 7.55 -16.60 1.18
C ILE A 50 8.65 -17.25 0.32
N ALA A 51 8.27 -17.93 -0.76
CA ALA A 51 9.23 -18.54 -1.68
C ALA A 51 10.14 -17.49 -2.34
N ALA A 52 9.57 -16.36 -2.77
CA ALA A 52 10.32 -15.25 -3.34
C ALA A 52 11.30 -14.64 -2.32
N LEU A 53 10.85 -14.40 -1.09
CA LEU A 53 11.71 -13.91 -0.01
C LEU A 53 12.90 -14.83 0.21
N ALA A 54 12.64 -16.13 0.41
CA ALA A 54 13.68 -17.12 0.66
C ALA A 54 14.70 -17.17 -0.50
N THR A 55 14.20 -17.27 -1.73
CA THR A 55 15.04 -17.36 -2.93
C THR A 55 15.87 -16.09 -3.14
N CYS A 56 15.26 -14.91 -3.04
CA CYS A 56 15.94 -13.63 -3.24
C CYS A 56 16.99 -13.38 -2.16
N VAL A 57 16.67 -13.67 -0.89
CA VAL A 57 17.62 -13.48 0.22
C VAL A 57 18.81 -14.45 0.10
N VAL A 58 18.56 -15.74 -0.17
CA VAL A 58 19.64 -16.72 -0.35
C VAL A 58 20.55 -16.31 -1.52
N ARG A 59 19.99 -15.95 -2.67
CA ARG A 59 20.80 -15.46 -3.80
C ARG A 59 21.58 -14.20 -3.48
N ALA A 60 20.97 -13.26 -2.74
CA ALA A 60 21.64 -12.04 -2.34
C ALA A 60 22.80 -12.31 -1.36
N PHE A 61 22.66 -13.29 -0.48
CA PHE A 61 23.75 -13.70 0.41
C PHE A 61 24.91 -14.35 -0.34
N ILE A 62 24.64 -15.19 -1.36
CA ILE A 62 25.67 -15.92 -2.07
C ILE A 62 26.39 -15.04 -3.10
N HIS A 63 25.65 -14.16 -3.82
CA HIS A 63 26.15 -13.45 -5.00
C HIS A 63 26.09 -11.91 -4.88
N GLY A 64 25.54 -11.37 -3.81
CA GLY A 64 25.35 -9.95 -3.61
C GLY A 64 26.13 -9.40 -2.43
N GLY A 65 25.73 -8.21 -2.00
CA GLY A 65 26.25 -7.54 -0.82
C GLY A 65 25.11 -7.07 0.09
N ALA A 66 25.43 -6.20 1.03
CA ALA A 66 24.47 -5.72 2.04
C ALA A 66 23.22 -5.07 1.43
N TYR A 67 23.37 -4.31 0.35
CA TYR A 67 22.24 -3.64 -0.32
C TYR A 67 21.29 -4.65 -0.98
N GLU A 68 21.83 -5.69 -1.60
CA GLU A 68 21.06 -6.75 -2.23
C GLU A 68 20.27 -7.56 -1.19
N VAL A 69 20.90 -7.90 -0.07
CA VAL A 69 20.26 -8.64 1.03
C VAL A 69 19.13 -7.82 1.66
N VAL A 70 19.40 -6.56 2.03
CA VAL A 70 18.39 -5.67 2.63
C VAL A 70 17.24 -5.43 1.66
N SER A 71 17.53 -5.18 0.38
CA SER A 71 16.50 -4.97 -0.65
C SER A 71 15.64 -6.20 -0.88
N ALA A 72 16.24 -7.39 -0.92
CA ALA A 72 15.52 -8.66 -1.07
C ALA A 72 14.58 -8.90 0.12
N PHE A 73 15.04 -8.61 1.34
CA PHE A 73 14.24 -8.73 2.54
C PHE A 73 13.04 -7.75 2.53
N ILE A 74 13.28 -6.47 2.23
CA ILE A 74 12.23 -5.44 2.18
C ILE A 74 11.17 -5.82 1.15
N TYR A 75 11.59 -6.22 -0.06
CA TYR A 75 10.67 -6.64 -1.13
C TYR A 75 9.83 -7.86 -0.73
N GLY A 76 10.47 -8.95 -0.32
CA GLY A 76 9.77 -10.19 0.02
C GLY A 76 8.85 -10.01 1.24
N PHE A 77 9.30 -9.26 2.26
CA PHE A 77 8.48 -8.95 3.42
C PHE A 77 7.25 -8.11 3.04
N SER A 78 7.39 -7.11 2.16
CA SER A 78 6.28 -6.29 1.71
C SER A 78 5.22 -7.10 0.93
N MET A 79 5.64 -8.10 0.13
CA MET A 79 4.73 -9.04 -0.52
C MET A 79 3.94 -9.87 0.49
N ILE A 80 4.63 -10.49 1.45
CA ILE A 80 4.00 -11.31 2.49
C ILE A 80 3.01 -10.46 3.28
N LEU A 81 3.40 -9.25 3.65
CA LEU A 81 2.57 -8.32 4.42
C LEU A 81 1.28 -7.99 3.66
N LEU A 82 1.37 -7.58 2.38
CA LEU A 82 0.20 -7.26 1.57
C LEU A 82 -0.74 -8.46 1.48
N TYR A 83 -0.24 -9.61 1.04
CA TYR A 83 -1.09 -10.77 0.83
C TYR A 83 -1.71 -11.30 2.12
N THR A 84 -0.98 -11.22 3.25
CA THR A 84 -1.53 -11.59 4.57
C THR A 84 -2.65 -10.63 4.97
N MET A 85 -2.43 -9.31 4.91
CA MET A 85 -3.44 -8.33 5.32
C MET A 85 -4.67 -8.38 4.43
N SER A 86 -4.50 -8.58 3.12
CA SER A 86 -5.60 -8.74 2.18
C SER A 86 -6.38 -10.03 2.43
N SER A 87 -5.71 -11.16 2.68
CA SER A 87 -6.38 -12.42 3.03
C SER A 87 -7.22 -12.28 4.31
N VAL A 88 -6.67 -11.61 5.32
CA VAL A 88 -7.39 -11.33 6.58
C VAL A 88 -8.60 -10.43 6.31
N TYR A 89 -8.43 -9.36 5.53
CA TYR A 89 -9.54 -8.46 5.18
C TYR A 89 -10.71 -9.21 4.54
N HIS A 90 -10.43 -10.04 3.53
CA HIS A 90 -11.47 -10.80 2.82
C HIS A 90 -12.05 -11.95 3.67
N GLY A 91 -11.28 -12.52 4.60
CA GLY A 91 -11.74 -13.57 5.51
C GLY A 91 -12.58 -13.08 6.70
N LEU A 92 -12.51 -11.79 7.04
CA LEU A 92 -13.22 -11.24 8.19
C LEU A 92 -14.72 -11.08 7.95
N LYS A 93 -15.53 -11.51 8.94
CA LYS A 93 -16.99 -11.36 8.95
C LYS A 93 -17.47 -10.14 9.76
N PRO A 94 -16.88 -9.79 10.94
CA PRO A 94 -17.34 -8.65 11.74
C PRO A 94 -17.14 -7.33 11.00
N GLU A 95 -18.22 -6.59 10.74
CA GLU A 95 -18.22 -5.37 9.92
C GLU A 95 -17.23 -4.30 10.42
N ALA A 96 -17.18 -4.07 11.73
CA ALA A 96 -16.28 -3.08 12.30
C ALA A 96 -14.80 -3.44 12.07
N ALA A 97 -14.42 -4.71 12.31
CA ALA A 97 -13.07 -5.20 12.08
C ALA A 97 -12.72 -5.17 10.58
N LYS A 98 -13.67 -5.54 9.71
CA LYS A 98 -13.50 -5.51 8.26
C LYS A 98 -13.27 -4.10 7.74
N LYS A 99 -13.97 -3.09 8.27
CA LYS A 99 -13.75 -1.66 7.92
C LYS A 99 -12.35 -1.17 8.32
N VAL A 100 -11.81 -1.63 9.45
CA VAL A 100 -10.43 -1.31 9.86
C VAL A 100 -9.43 -2.03 8.96
N MET A 101 -9.63 -3.32 8.74
CA MET A 101 -8.74 -4.11 7.87
C MET A 101 -8.73 -3.64 6.43
N GLN A 102 -9.83 -3.10 5.91
CA GLN A 102 -9.86 -2.46 4.60
C GLN A 102 -8.84 -1.32 4.48
N VAL A 103 -8.71 -0.50 5.52
CA VAL A 103 -7.71 0.59 5.50
C VAL A 103 -6.30 0.03 5.53
N ILE A 104 -6.04 -0.97 6.37
CA ILE A 104 -4.73 -1.61 6.48
C ILE A 104 -4.36 -2.27 5.16
N ASP A 105 -5.26 -3.04 4.56
CA ASP A 105 -5.08 -3.69 3.25
C ASP A 105 -4.67 -2.67 2.18
N HIS A 106 -5.39 -1.57 2.03
CA HIS A 106 -5.05 -0.51 1.06
C HIS A 106 -3.73 0.19 1.39
N CYS A 107 -3.37 0.32 2.67
CA CYS A 107 -2.08 0.89 3.07
C CYS A 107 -0.90 -0.03 2.70
N THR A 108 -1.10 -1.36 2.76
CA THR A 108 -0.03 -2.32 2.40
C THR A 108 0.33 -2.30 0.93
N VAL A 109 -0.56 -1.84 0.04
CA VAL A 109 -0.25 -1.63 -1.38
C VAL A 109 0.89 -0.62 -1.55
N PHE A 110 0.87 0.50 -0.81
CA PHE A 110 1.96 1.48 -0.84
C PHE A 110 3.28 0.90 -0.31
N ILE A 111 3.21 0.05 0.73
CA ILE A 111 4.39 -0.64 1.24
C ILE A 111 4.96 -1.59 0.18
N LEU A 112 4.11 -2.31 -0.55
CA LEU A 112 4.56 -3.18 -1.63
C LEU A 112 5.19 -2.39 -2.78
N ILE A 113 4.60 -1.25 -3.18
CA ILE A 113 5.18 -0.38 -4.20
C ILE A 113 6.59 0.06 -3.78
N ALA A 114 6.74 0.61 -2.56
CA ALA A 114 8.04 1.03 -2.05
C ALA A 114 9.01 -0.14 -1.94
N GLY A 115 8.55 -1.30 -1.49
CA GLY A 115 9.33 -2.53 -1.40
C GLY A 115 9.82 -3.01 -2.76
N THR A 116 8.97 -2.96 -3.79
CA THR A 116 9.31 -3.36 -5.17
C THR A 116 10.34 -2.43 -5.80
N TYR A 117 10.24 -1.13 -5.56
CA TYR A 117 11.21 -0.17 -6.07
C TYR A 117 12.54 -0.17 -5.31
N THR A 118 12.57 -0.70 -4.09
CA THR A 118 13.78 -0.71 -3.26
C THR A 118 14.97 -1.42 -3.95
N PRO A 119 14.87 -2.67 -4.47
CA PRO A 119 15.97 -3.29 -5.19
C PRO A 119 16.34 -2.56 -6.48
N VAL A 120 15.39 -1.98 -7.20
CA VAL A 120 15.66 -1.17 -8.39
C VAL A 120 16.50 0.05 -8.03
N ALA A 121 16.11 0.79 -7.00
CA ALA A 121 16.80 1.99 -6.55
C ALA A 121 18.20 1.68 -5.96
N LEU A 122 18.29 0.72 -5.03
CA LEU A 122 19.52 0.49 -4.27
C LEU A 122 20.49 -0.47 -4.94
N CYS A 123 20.02 -1.42 -5.76
CA CYS A 123 20.92 -2.38 -6.42
C CYS A 123 21.23 -2.02 -7.88
N SER A 124 20.30 -1.39 -8.61
CA SER A 124 20.52 -1.03 -10.02
C SER A 124 20.91 0.44 -10.19
N LEU A 125 20.01 1.37 -9.83
CA LEU A 125 20.24 2.81 -10.05
C LEU A 125 21.41 3.35 -9.26
N ARG A 126 21.58 2.92 -8.01
CA ARG A 126 22.68 3.34 -7.15
C ARG A 126 24.06 2.93 -7.71
N ARG A 127 24.15 1.81 -8.43
CA ARG A 127 25.40 1.39 -9.10
C ARG A 127 25.76 2.32 -10.26
N ALA A 128 24.77 2.86 -10.98
CA ALA A 128 25.00 3.84 -12.04
C ALA A 128 25.28 5.24 -11.48
N SER A 129 24.52 5.65 -10.46
CA SER A 129 24.70 6.92 -9.76
C SER A 129 24.17 6.80 -8.33
N THR A 130 25.04 6.98 -7.35
CA THR A 130 24.66 6.93 -5.92
C THR A 130 23.58 7.97 -5.59
N ALA A 131 23.69 9.17 -6.11
CA ALA A 131 22.70 10.22 -5.90
C ALA A 131 21.35 9.83 -6.49
N LEU A 132 21.31 9.31 -7.73
CA LEU A 132 20.07 8.88 -8.39
C LEU A 132 19.38 7.76 -7.61
N GLY A 133 20.12 6.74 -7.17
CA GLY A 133 19.56 5.62 -6.41
C GLY A 133 18.89 6.07 -5.11
N TRP A 134 19.59 6.89 -4.31
CA TRP A 134 19.03 7.39 -3.06
C TRP A 134 17.89 8.40 -3.26
N THR A 135 17.94 9.21 -4.31
CA THR A 135 16.86 10.14 -4.66
C THR A 135 15.58 9.38 -5.00
N VAL A 136 15.66 8.37 -5.88
CA VAL A 136 14.51 7.55 -6.26
C VAL A 136 13.97 6.79 -5.05
N PHE A 137 14.85 6.19 -4.23
CA PHE A 137 14.45 5.53 -2.99
C PHE A 137 13.68 6.47 -2.06
N GLY A 138 14.23 7.67 -1.81
CA GLY A 138 13.59 8.67 -0.94
C GLY A 138 12.23 9.16 -1.47
N ILE A 139 12.13 9.42 -2.78
CA ILE A 139 10.86 9.84 -3.40
C ILE A 139 9.80 8.76 -3.27
N VAL A 140 10.11 7.52 -3.62
CA VAL A 140 9.14 6.42 -3.60
C VAL A 140 8.66 6.12 -2.17
N TRP A 141 9.57 6.05 -1.21
CA TRP A 141 9.20 5.86 0.20
C TRP A 141 8.44 7.06 0.78
N GLY A 142 8.82 8.29 0.39
CA GLY A 142 8.13 9.51 0.78
C GLY A 142 6.69 9.57 0.25
N VAL A 143 6.49 9.28 -1.03
CA VAL A 143 5.15 9.22 -1.64
C VAL A 143 4.32 8.10 -1.02
N SER A 144 4.92 6.94 -0.77
CA SER A 144 4.23 5.82 -0.12
C SER A 144 3.82 6.16 1.32
N ALA A 145 4.67 6.80 2.10
CA ALA A 145 4.33 7.26 3.45
C ALA A 145 3.19 8.28 3.43
N LEU A 146 3.20 9.22 2.46
CA LEU A 146 2.10 10.16 2.26
C LEU A 146 0.80 9.41 1.90
N GLY A 147 0.85 8.45 0.98
CA GLY A 147 -0.31 7.65 0.58
C GLY A 147 -0.90 6.84 1.73
N ILE A 148 -0.07 6.21 2.55
CA ILE A 148 -0.48 5.51 3.77
C ILE A 148 -1.19 6.48 4.73
N THR A 149 -0.59 7.65 4.97
CA THR A 149 -1.15 8.66 5.87
C THR A 149 -2.53 9.13 5.38
N LEU A 150 -2.65 9.46 4.10
CA LEU A 150 -3.91 9.92 3.51
C LEU A 150 -4.99 8.83 3.55
N ASN A 151 -4.66 7.59 3.23
CA ASN A 151 -5.59 6.46 3.32
C ASN A 151 -6.03 6.18 4.77
N ALA A 152 -5.13 6.28 5.72
CA ALA A 152 -5.45 6.13 7.15
C ALA A 152 -6.41 7.24 7.62
N ILE A 153 -6.28 8.45 7.11
CA ILE A 153 -7.18 9.57 7.42
C ILE A 153 -8.56 9.32 6.80
N ASP A 154 -8.65 9.15 5.48
CA ASP A 154 -9.91 8.89 4.79
C ASP A 154 -9.72 8.20 3.44
N LEU A 155 -9.93 6.88 3.42
CA LEU A 155 -9.73 6.02 2.24
C LEU A 155 -10.59 6.46 1.04
N LYS A 156 -11.86 6.86 1.28
CA LYS A 156 -12.77 7.27 0.21
C LYS A 156 -12.37 8.61 -0.39
N LYS A 157 -12.02 9.58 0.46
CA LYS A 157 -11.65 10.94 0.03
C LYS A 157 -10.39 10.93 -0.84
N TYR A 158 -9.40 10.08 -0.50
CA TYR A 158 -8.12 10.02 -1.19
C TYR A 158 -7.99 8.85 -2.17
N SER A 159 -9.12 8.21 -2.53
CA SER A 159 -9.12 7.06 -3.45
C SER A 159 -8.52 7.38 -4.82
N VAL A 160 -8.82 8.55 -5.39
CA VAL A 160 -8.27 8.98 -6.69
C VAL A 160 -6.74 9.15 -6.61
N PHE A 161 -6.24 9.78 -5.53
CA PHE A 161 -4.80 9.89 -5.29
C PHE A 161 -4.15 8.50 -5.20
N SER A 162 -4.78 7.59 -4.47
CA SER A 162 -4.27 6.22 -4.33
C SER A 162 -4.20 5.50 -5.68
N ILE A 163 -5.24 5.60 -6.51
CA ILE A 163 -5.26 5.00 -7.85
C ILE A 163 -4.14 5.56 -8.72
N ILE A 164 -3.92 6.89 -8.70
CA ILE A 164 -2.82 7.52 -9.46
C ILE A 164 -1.45 7.00 -8.99
N CYS A 165 -1.27 6.77 -7.69
CA CYS A 165 -0.01 6.24 -7.16
C CYS A 165 0.18 4.75 -7.44
N TYR A 166 -0.88 3.99 -7.70
CA TYR A 166 -0.82 2.56 -8.02
C TYR A 166 -0.48 2.28 -9.49
N LEU A 167 -0.70 3.26 -10.38
CA LEU A 167 -0.41 3.19 -11.84
C LEU A 167 1.01 3.65 -12.17
#